data_bdb7855a31da65aed7d5c602d8306659
#
_entry.id   bdb7855a31da65aed7d5c602d8306659
#
_cell.length_a   1.000
_cell.length_b   1.000
_cell.length_c   1.000
_cell.angle_alpha   90.00
_cell.angle_beta   90.00
_cell.angle_gamma   90.00
#
_symmetry.space_group_name_H-M   'P 1'
#
loop_
_entity.id
_entity.type
_entity.pdbx_description
1 polymer ?
#
loop_
_entity_poly.entity_id
_entity_poly.type
_entity_poly.pdbx_seq_one_letter_code
_entity_poly.pdbx_strand_id
1 'polypeptide(L)'
;MTRRILLACTLAAAAAVPAAVADNWPQWRGPKNDGHSAEKGLPAEWGPDKNVVWKFKVPGPGSSTPCVWGDDIFFTSIDGADVALVCVGTDGRQKWKVKVAPAGKSGRGDEGNDASASCSTDGKHVWAFAGNGKLACYDFAGKEVWAADIQRYGKFRIQFGIHWTPVLYKGTLYLQVMHRETQSVVALDAATGEQKWKADRPGYGKGESPDTYASAFVWEGPGGPLLVAHGNDYCTAHALDTGAEVWRVAGLNPTSNGAWRFVASPLVTPDLIVVPSCKNGPTVAFNPVGAKGTINPENPAELWRFKSTPDVVAPIRVGDIVYLLGDGPLTAVDAKTGAQVYRQALPAKQIYRGNMVAADDKIYIVGREGVGLVVQAGKEFEVLATNDLKEKVYASPAVAGGRLYVRGFEHLYCIGAK
;
A
#
# COMPACT_ATOMS: atom_id res chain seq x y z
N MET A 1 10.74 -79.85 14.47
CA MET A 1 10.09 -78.59 14.99
C MET A 1 10.84 -77.39 14.42
N THR A 2 10.34 -76.87 13.33
CA THR A 2 11.00 -75.75 12.63
C THR A 2 10.22 -74.45 12.92
N ARG A 3 10.82 -73.53 13.70
CA ARG A 3 10.27 -72.22 14.00
C ARG A 3 10.50 -71.25 12.79
N ARG A 4 9.41 -70.81 12.19
CA ARG A 4 9.42 -69.73 11.21
C ARG A 4 9.39 -68.36 11.93
N ILE A 5 10.40 -67.59 11.73
CA ILE A 5 10.47 -66.18 12.19
C ILE A 5 9.81 -65.31 11.09
N LEU A 6 8.68 -64.67 11.41
CA LEU A 6 8.06 -63.64 10.57
C LEU A 6 8.74 -62.29 10.85
N LEU A 7 9.40 -61.75 9.83
CA LEU A 7 9.91 -60.36 9.86
C LEU A 7 8.78 -59.44 9.45
N ALA A 8 8.31 -58.59 10.36
CA ALA A 8 7.35 -57.54 10.07
C ALA A 8 8.11 -56.28 9.59
N CYS A 9 8.01 -55.94 8.30
CA CYS A 9 8.49 -54.66 7.77
C CYS A 9 7.45 -53.56 8.07
N THR A 10 7.74 -52.69 9.00
CA THR A 10 6.98 -51.45 9.21
C THR A 10 7.39 -50.41 8.13
N LEU A 11 6.51 -50.17 7.17
CA LEU A 11 6.63 -49.00 6.28
C LEU A 11 6.28 -47.74 7.07
N ALA A 12 7.28 -46.89 7.32
CA ALA A 12 7.04 -45.54 7.80
C ALA A 12 6.53 -44.68 6.62
N ALA A 13 5.25 -44.36 6.61
CA ALA A 13 4.69 -43.36 5.69
C ALA A 13 5.20 -41.99 6.11
N ALA A 14 6.12 -41.43 5.35
CA ALA A 14 6.49 -40.01 5.46
C ALA A 14 5.28 -39.18 5.02
N ALA A 15 4.61 -38.54 5.97
CA ALA A 15 3.59 -37.51 5.66
C ALA A 15 4.29 -36.37 4.97
N ALA A 16 4.03 -36.18 3.68
CA ALA A 16 4.43 -34.97 2.95
C ALA A 16 3.67 -33.78 3.58
N VAL A 17 4.39 -32.92 4.30
CA VAL A 17 3.85 -31.64 4.74
C VAL A 17 3.56 -30.86 3.45
N PRO A 18 2.31 -30.42 3.21
CA PRO A 18 2.03 -29.61 2.04
C PRO A 18 2.92 -28.37 2.11
N ALA A 19 3.69 -28.10 1.04
CA ALA A 19 4.42 -26.88 0.93
C ALA A 19 3.40 -25.74 1.07
N ALA A 20 3.59 -24.85 2.06
CA ALA A 20 2.77 -23.66 2.19
C ALA A 20 2.83 -22.94 0.84
N VAL A 21 1.67 -22.74 0.23
CA VAL A 21 1.59 -21.90 -0.97
C VAL A 21 2.07 -20.53 -0.54
N ALA A 22 3.20 -20.10 -1.09
CA ALA A 22 3.77 -18.81 -0.78
C ALA A 22 2.73 -17.72 -1.05
N ASP A 23 2.49 -16.86 -0.06
CA ASP A 23 1.55 -15.76 -0.21
C ASP A 23 2.05 -14.80 -1.30
N ASN A 24 1.15 -14.40 -2.20
CA ASN A 24 1.43 -13.36 -3.17
C ASN A 24 1.27 -11.97 -2.53
N TRP A 25 1.93 -10.96 -3.10
CA TRP A 25 1.75 -9.54 -2.77
C TRP A 25 1.22 -8.81 -4.00
N PRO A 26 -0.05 -8.99 -4.37
CA PRO A 26 -0.57 -8.67 -5.71
C PRO A 26 -0.75 -7.19 -5.98
N GLN A 27 -0.67 -6.33 -4.97
CA GLN A 27 -0.86 -4.89 -5.06
C GLN A 27 -0.23 -4.15 -3.89
N TRP A 28 -0.26 -2.82 -3.90
CA TRP A 28 0.49 -1.92 -3.06
C TRP A 28 0.56 -2.30 -1.56
N ARG A 29 -0.51 -2.64 -0.90
CA ARG A 29 -0.53 -3.03 0.51
C ARG A 29 -0.86 -4.50 0.72
N GLY A 30 -0.49 -5.33 -0.24
CA GLY A 30 -0.66 -6.77 -0.18
C GLY A 30 -2.06 -7.26 -0.53
N PRO A 31 -2.37 -8.53 -0.23
CA PRO A 31 -3.57 -9.20 -0.75
C PRO A 31 -4.88 -8.58 -0.26
N LYS A 32 -4.89 -7.99 0.93
CA LYS A 32 -6.07 -7.33 1.52
C LYS A 32 -5.97 -5.80 1.53
N ASN A 33 -4.92 -5.24 0.95
CA ASN A 33 -4.61 -3.80 1.02
C ASN A 33 -4.49 -3.21 2.44
N ASP A 34 -4.28 -4.02 3.45
CA ASP A 34 -4.18 -3.62 4.85
C ASP A 34 -2.74 -3.57 5.38
N GLY A 35 -1.76 -3.98 4.56
CA GLY A 35 -0.35 -4.02 4.93
C GLY A 35 0.06 -5.28 5.67
N HIS A 36 -0.79 -6.31 5.74
CA HIS A 36 -0.50 -7.55 6.45
C HIS A 36 -0.06 -8.66 5.52
N SER A 37 0.86 -9.48 6.03
CA SER A 37 1.22 -10.77 5.49
C SER A 37 0.97 -11.87 6.53
N ALA A 38 0.52 -13.04 6.08
CA ALA A 38 0.43 -14.24 6.90
C ALA A 38 1.78 -14.96 7.06
N GLU A 39 2.80 -14.52 6.36
CA GLU A 39 4.15 -15.08 6.38
C GLU A 39 4.78 -14.98 7.77
N LYS A 40 5.57 -16.01 8.11
CA LYS A 40 6.27 -16.13 9.39
C LYS A 40 7.76 -16.29 9.18
N GLY A 41 8.53 -16.07 10.24
CA GLY A 41 9.97 -16.26 10.23
C GLY A 41 10.74 -15.25 9.38
N LEU A 42 10.16 -14.12 9.03
CA LEU A 42 10.87 -13.04 8.35
C LEU A 42 12.01 -12.53 9.22
N PRO A 43 13.18 -12.20 8.64
CA PRO A 43 14.31 -11.74 9.41
C PRO A 43 14.02 -10.38 10.08
N ALA A 44 14.42 -10.24 11.33
CA ALA A 44 14.43 -8.95 12.02
C ALA A 44 15.64 -8.12 11.60
N GLU A 45 16.76 -8.76 11.29
CA GLU A 45 18.02 -8.10 10.99
C GLU A 45 18.41 -8.24 9.54
N TRP A 46 18.83 -7.14 8.92
CA TRP A 46 19.41 -7.10 7.59
C TRP A 46 20.39 -5.93 7.43
N GLY A 47 21.15 -5.92 6.35
CA GLY A 47 22.07 -4.86 5.98
C GLY A 47 22.41 -4.99 4.51
N PRO A 48 23.40 -4.25 3.99
CA PRO A 48 23.75 -4.30 2.57
C PRO A 48 24.11 -5.71 2.09
N ASP A 49 24.65 -6.55 3.00
CA ASP A 49 25.12 -7.91 2.71
C ASP A 49 24.61 -8.95 3.76
N LYS A 50 24.01 -8.51 4.87
CA LYS A 50 23.44 -9.39 5.92
C LYS A 50 22.00 -9.75 5.59
N ASN A 51 21.68 -11.04 5.53
CA ASN A 51 20.34 -11.56 5.22
C ASN A 51 19.79 -11.07 3.87
N VAL A 52 20.63 -10.58 2.98
CA VAL A 52 20.30 -10.29 1.58
C VAL A 52 20.55 -11.55 0.76
N VAL A 53 19.47 -12.11 0.19
CA VAL A 53 19.52 -13.26 -0.70
C VAL A 53 20.10 -12.84 -2.05
N TRP A 54 19.58 -11.74 -2.57
CA TRP A 54 20.10 -11.05 -3.76
C TRP A 54 19.73 -9.57 -3.74
N LYS A 55 20.42 -8.79 -4.56
CA LYS A 55 20.08 -7.41 -4.89
C LYS A 55 20.10 -7.23 -6.40
N PHE A 56 19.08 -6.59 -6.93
CA PHE A 56 18.94 -6.30 -8.35
C PHE A 56 19.09 -4.79 -8.57
N LYS A 57 20.02 -4.38 -9.44
CA LYS A 57 20.19 -2.97 -9.79
C LYS A 57 19.01 -2.49 -10.63
N VAL A 58 18.23 -1.56 -10.11
CA VAL A 58 17.07 -1.02 -10.83
C VAL A 58 17.51 -0.03 -11.91
N PRO A 59 16.68 0.20 -12.96
CA PRO A 59 17.05 1.14 -14.04
C PRO A 59 17.26 2.58 -13.54
N GLY A 60 16.55 2.98 -12.50
CA GLY A 60 16.66 4.29 -11.89
C GLY A 60 15.66 4.48 -10.75
N PRO A 61 15.46 5.72 -10.27
CA PRO A 61 14.62 6.01 -9.12
C PRO A 61 13.14 5.68 -9.39
N GLY A 62 12.42 5.47 -8.31
CA GLY A 62 10.98 5.25 -8.29
C GLY A 62 10.52 4.88 -6.88
N SER A 63 9.25 5.06 -6.61
CA SER A 63 8.64 4.83 -5.29
C SER A 63 7.59 3.72 -5.32
N SER A 64 7.41 3.04 -6.47
CA SER A 64 6.44 1.95 -6.55
C SER A 64 6.85 0.78 -5.66
N THR A 65 5.92 0.32 -4.82
CA THR A 65 6.07 -0.91 -4.04
C THR A 65 6.11 -2.10 -5.01
N PRO A 66 7.01 -3.06 -4.84
CA PRO A 66 7.01 -4.28 -5.64
C PRO A 66 5.71 -5.05 -5.46
N CYS A 67 5.12 -5.52 -6.56
CA CYS A 67 4.03 -6.46 -6.51
C CYS A 67 4.56 -7.85 -6.94
N VAL A 68 4.17 -8.90 -6.21
CA VAL A 68 4.73 -10.24 -6.36
C VAL A 68 3.61 -11.23 -6.62
N TRP A 69 3.80 -12.06 -7.67
CA TRP A 69 2.91 -13.17 -7.96
C TRP A 69 3.70 -14.37 -8.47
N GLY A 70 3.64 -15.47 -7.72
CA GLY A 70 4.46 -16.64 -8.02
C GLY A 70 5.95 -16.28 -8.09
N ASP A 71 6.57 -16.52 -9.23
CA ASP A 71 7.99 -16.22 -9.47
C ASP A 71 8.25 -14.87 -10.16
N ASP A 72 7.25 -13.97 -10.17
CA ASP A 72 7.34 -12.68 -10.84
C ASP A 72 7.19 -11.52 -9.87
N ILE A 73 8.09 -10.54 -9.99
CA ILE A 73 8.12 -9.30 -9.22
C ILE A 73 8.02 -8.14 -10.20
N PHE A 74 6.98 -7.32 -10.07
CA PHE A 74 6.72 -6.19 -10.94
C PHE A 74 6.86 -4.86 -10.19
N PHE A 75 7.48 -3.89 -10.82
CA PHE A 75 7.55 -2.51 -10.33
C PHE A 75 7.80 -1.53 -11.46
N THR A 76 7.43 -0.28 -11.28
CA THR A 76 7.77 0.80 -12.21
C THR A 76 9.09 1.46 -11.81
N SER A 77 9.84 1.97 -12.77
CA SER A 77 11.10 2.67 -12.56
C SER A 77 11.29 3.77 -13.61
N ILE A 78 11.96 4.84 -13.25
CA ILE A 78 12.50 5.76 -14.25
C ILE A 78 13.66 5.04 -14.96
N ASP A 79 13.67 5.08 -16.28
CA ASP A 79 14.70 4.52 -17.14
C ASP A 79 15.11 5.57 -18.19
N GLY A 80 16.09 6.38 -17.86
CA GLY A 80 16.48 7.53 -18.68
C GLY A 80 15.33 8.54 -18.82
N ALA A 81 14.79 8.70 -20.02
CA ALA A 81 13.68 9.60 -20.34
C ALA A 81 12.30 8.91 -20.26
N ASP A 82 12.23 7.68 -19.79
CA ASP A 82 11.02 6.87 -19.82
C ASP A 82 10.63 6.36 -18.42
N VAL A 83 9.35 6.06 -18.24
CA VAL A 83 8.84 5.18 -17.19
C VAL A 83 8.81 3.78 -17.74
N ALA A 84 9.52 2.86 -17.11
CA ALA A 84 9.54 1.46 -17.45
C ALA A 84 8.73 0.62 -16.45
N LEU A 85 8.06 -0.41 -16.92
CA LEU A 85 7.60 -1.54 -16.12
C LEU A 85 8.68 -2.64 -16.21
N VAL A 86 9.13 -3.10 -15.05
CA VAL A 86 10.19 -4.10 -14.91
C VAL A 86 9.61 -5.36 -14.30
N CYS A 87 9.94 -6.50 -14.86
CA CYS A 87 9.70 -7.81 -14.28
C CYS A 87 11.02 -8.47 -13.91
N VAL A 88 11.16 -8.82 -12.64
CA VAL A 88 12.32 -9.56 -12.09
C VAL A 88 11.81 -10.86 -11.50
N GLY A 89 12.54 -11.94 -11.73
CA GLY A 89 12.23 -13.22 -11.09
C GLY A 89 12.54 -13.19 -9.59
N THR A 90 11.89 -14.07 -8.82
CA THR A 90 12.20 -14.28 -7.39
C THR A 90 13.63 -14.78 -7.17
N ASP A 91 14.33 -15.18 -8.25
CA ASP A 91 15.76 -15.50 -8.30
C ASP A 91 16.67 -14.25 -8.45
N GLY A 92 16.10 -13.06 -8.60
CA GLY A 92 16.82 -11.80 -8.76
C GLY A 92 17.24 -11.47 -10.19
N ARG A 93 16.80 -12.23 -11.19
CA ARG A 93 17.13 -11.99 -12.60
C ARG A 93 16.03 -11.22 -13.30
N GLN A 94 16.40 -10.23 -14.10
CA GLN A 94 15.44 -9.54 -14.97
C GLN A 94 14.89 -10.51 -16.01
N LYS A 95 13.57 -10.67 -16.01
CA LYS A 95 12.85 -11.43 -17.05
C LYS A 95 12.61 -10.56 -18.28
N TRP A 96 12.09 -9.35 -18.05
CA TRP A 96 11.87 -8.36 -19.11
C TRP A 96 11.74 -6.94 -18.54
N LYS A 97 11.80 -5.96 -19.40
CA LYS A 97 11.56 -4.54 -19.13
C LYS A 97 10.90 -3.91 -20.35
N VAL A 98 9.81 -3.17 -20.15
CA VAL A 98 9.07 -2.50 -21.23
C VAL A 98 8.81 -1.04 -20.87
N LYS A 99 8.76 -0.19 -21.89
CA LYS A 99 8.40 1.21 -21.75
C LYS A 99 6.89 1.33 -21.51
N VAL A 100 6.50 2.03 -20.45
CA VAL A 100 5.11 2.41 -20.18
C VAL A 100 4.78 3.74 -20.84
N ALA A 101 5.58 4.77 -20.57
CA ALA A 101 5.33 6.13 -21.03
C ALA A 101 6.65 6.94 -21.06
N PRO A 102 6.71 8.08 -21.75
CA PRO A 102 7.76 9.07 -21.50
C PRO A 102 7.67 9.58 -20.06
N ALA A 103 8.82 9.73 -19.39
CA ALA A 103 8.87 10.37 -18.09
C ALA A 103 8.77 11.88 -18.24
N GLY A 104 7.92 12.50 -17.43
CA GLY A 104 7.79 13.95 -17.34
C GLY A 104 8.66 14.55 -16.22
N LYS A 105 8.60 15.86 -16.09
CA LYS A 105 9.08 16.56 -14.89
C LYS A 105 7.95 16.55 -13.86
N SER A 106 7.76 15.42 -13.18
CA SER A 106 6.76 15.33 -12.14
C SER A 106 7.35 15.60 -10.77
N GLY A 107 6.59 16.26 -9.96
CA GLY A 107 6.89 16.46 -8.56
C GLY A 107 7.84 17.63 -8.24
N ARG A 108 7.78 18.03 -6.99
CA ARG A 108 8.65 19.05 -6.40
C ARG A 108 9.84 18.35 -5.74
N GLY A 109 11.03 18.63 -6.24
CA GLY A 109 12.27 18.09 -5.66
C GLY A 109 12.37 16.57 -5.85
N ASP A 110 12.77 15.88 -4.80
CA ASP A 110 12.93 14.42 -4.77
C ASP A 110 11.72 13.67 -4.17
N GLU A 111 10.61 14.36 -3.91
CA GLU A 111 9.45 13.79 -3.21
C GLU A 111 8.51 12.97 -4.13
N GLY A 112 8.65 13.09 -5.46
CA GLY A 112 7.83 12.32 -6.39
C GLY A 112 8.47 12.18 -7.77
N ASN A 113 8.04 11.17 -8.49
CA ASN A 113 8.39 10.92 -9.89
C ASN A 113 7.28 10.15 -10.59
N ASP A 114 7.36 10.02 -11.90
CA ASP A 114 6.32 9.34 -12.69
C ASP A 114 6.29 7.80 -12.50
N ALA A 115 7.24 7.23 -11.74
CA ALA A 115 7.27 5.83 -11.34
C ALA A 115 6.92 5.65 -9.84
N SER A 116 5.98 6.46 -9.31
CA SER A 116 5.58 6.42 -7.89
C SER A 116 4.41 5.46 -7.64
N ALA A 117 3.43 5.39 -8.54
CA ALA A 117 2.31 4.46 -8.40
C ALA A 117 2.78 3.00 -8.49
N SER A 118 2.24 2.16 -7.62
CA SER A 118 2.57 0.74 -7.60
C SER A 118 1.76 -0.04 -8.63
N CYS A 119 2.27 -1.21 -9.04
CA CYS A 119 1.56 -2.13 -9.91
C CYS A 119 0.47 -2.90 -9.15
N SER A 120 -0.45 -3.50 -9.89
CA SER A 120 -1.38 -4.51 -9.41
C SER A 120 -1.39 -5.70 -10.37
N THR A 121 -1.67 -6.91 -9.89
CA THR A 121 -1.75 -8.11 -10.73
C THR A 121 -2.87 -9.05 -10.27
N ASP A 122 -3.44 -9.80 -11.22
CA ASP A 122 -4.39 -10.88 -10.99
C ASP A 122 -3.79 -12.28 -11.23
N GLY A 123 -2.47 -12.34 -11.47
CA GLY A 123 -1.77 -13.57 -11.82
C GLY A 123 -1.77 -13.91 -13.32
N LYS A 124 -2.39 -13.07 -14.16
CA LYS A 124 -2.38 -13.18 -15.63
C LYS A 124 -1.95 -11.88 -16.29
N HIS A 125 -2.34 -10.77 -15.69
CA HIS A 125 -2.04 -9.42 -16.16
C HIS A 125 -1.38 -8.61 -15.06
N VAL A 126 -0.65 -7.58 -15.47
CA VAL A 126 -0.12 -6.55 -14.59
C VAL A 126 -0.55 -5.18 -15.09
N TRP A 127 -1.05 -4.35 -14.19
CA TRP A 127 -1.44 -2.98 -14.47
C TRP A 127 -0.39 -2.03 -13.91
N ALA A 128 0.09 -1.14 -14.77
CA ALA A 128 1.06 -0.11 -14.42
C ALA A 128 0.49 1.28 -14.71
N PHE A 129 0.70 2.20 -13.79
CA PHE A 129 0.26 3.58 -13.91
C PHE A 129 1.47 4.53 -13.84
N ALA A 130 1.65 5.33 -14.87
CA ALA A 130 2.69 6.35 -14.93
C ALA A 130 2.13 7.72 -14.50
N GLY A 131 2.92 8.52 -13.80
CA GLY A 131 2.51 9.82 -13.27
C GLY A 131 2.10 10.83 -14.33
N ASN A 132 2.45 10.60 -15.60
CA ASN A 132 1.98 11.38 -16.74
C ASN A 132 0.54 11.05 -17.18
N GLY A 133 -0.13 10.10 -16.51
CA GLY A 133 -1.53 9.74 -16.76
C GLY A 133 -1.73 8.47 -17.56
N LYS A 134 -0.71 7.84 -18.12
CA LYS A 134 -0.88 6.56 -18.83
C LYS A 134 -1.09 5.41 -17.83
N LEU A 135 -2.25 4.78 -17.90
CA LEU A 135 -2.57 3.49 -17.27
C LEU A 135 -2.56 2.42 -18.35
N ALA A 136 -1.80 1.35 -18.15
CA ALA A 136 -1.70 0.28 -19.13
C ALA A 136 -1.73 -1.10 -18.47
N CYS A 137 -2.30 -2.06 -19.19
CA CYS A 137 -2.36 -3.47 -18.85
C CYS A 137 -1.37 -4.24 -19.74
N TYR A 138 -0.60 -5.12 -19.11
CA TYR A 138 0.35 -6.00 -19.78
C TYR A 138 0.06 -7.46 -19.41
N ASP A 139 0.32 -8.38 -20.33
CA ASP A 139 0.42 -9.79 -19.98
C ASP A 139 1.75 -10.08 -19.22
N PHE A 140 1.90 -11.29 -18.69
CA PHE A 140 3.12 -11.69 -17.95
C PHE A 140 4.36 -11.83 -18.86
N ALA A 141 4.23 -11.81 -20.18
CA ALA A 141 5.33 -11.71 -21.11
C ALA A 141 5.76 -10.26 -21.41
N GLY A 142 5.07 -9.27 -20.84
CA GLY A 142 5.36 -7.85 -21.01
C GLY A 142 4.77 -7.23 -22.26
N LYS A 143 3.83 -7.92 -22.94
CA LYS A 143 3.11 -7.38 -24.08
C LYS A 143 1.94 -6.50 -23.60
N GLU A 144 1.86 -5.26 -24.10
CA GLU A 144 0.73 -4.36 -23.82
C GLU A 144 -0.56 -4.94 -24.38
N VAL A 145 -1.57 -5.08 -23.52
CA VAL A 145 -2.92 -5.56 -23.85
C VAL A 145 -3.81 -4.37 -24.20
N TRP A 146 -3.79 -3.35 -23.35
CA TRP A 146 -4.48 -2.09 -23.56
C TRP A 146 -3.80 -0.94 -22.80
N ALA A 147 -4.08 0.29 -23.21
CA ALA A 147 -3.68 1.49 -22.51
C ALA A 147 -4.75 2.57 -22.55
N ALA A 148 -4.82 3.40 -21.51
CA ALA A 148 -5.72 4.52 -21.39
C ALA A 148 -5.02 5.75 -20.83
N ASP A 149 -5.40 6.94 -21.28
CA ASP A 149 -4.99 8.20 -20.66
C ASP A 149 -6.01 8.61 -19.61
N ILE A 150 -5.58 8.62 -18.35
CA ILE A 150 -6.44 8.99 -17.20
C ILE A 150 -6.60 10.51 -17.11
N GLN A 151 -5.75 11.29 -17.77
CA GLN A 151 -5.96 12.74 -17.90
C GLN A 151 -7.20 13.13 -18.72
N ARG A 152 -7.88 12.17 -19.37
CA ARG A 152 -9.22 12.37 -19.94
C ARG A 152 -10.26 12.81 -18.91
N TYR A 153 -9.99 12.57 -17.60
CA TYR A 153 -10.84 13.00 -16.50
C TYR A 153 -10.45 14.36 -15.91
N GLY A 154 -9.39 14.98 -16.39
CA GLY A 154 -8.85 16.26 -15.98
C GLY A 154 -7.32 16.27 -16.03
N LYS A 155 -6.74 17.34 -16.53
CA LYS A 155 -5.27 17.46 -16.64
C LYS A 155 -4.62 17.49 -15.26
N PHE A 156 -3.64 16.64 -15.06
CA PHE A 156 -2.95 16.57 -13.78
C PHE A 156 -2.15 17.85 -13.52
N ARG A 157 -2.52 18.55 -12.46
CA ARG A 157 -1.84 19.73 -11.92
C ARG A 157 -1.66 19.55 -10.43
N ILE A 158 -0.78 18.62 -10.06
CA ILE A 158 -0.52 18.24 -8.69
C ILE A 158 0.95 18.43 -8.35
N GLN A 159 1.24 19.09 -7.22
CA GLN A 159 2.56 19.65 -6.92
C GLN A 159 3.65 18.57 -6.77
N PHE A 160 3.35 17.41 -6.21
CA PHE A 160 4.32 16.35 -5.93
C PHE A 160 4.20 15.16 -6.90
N GLY A 161 3.41 15.28 -7.97
CA GLY A 161 3.14 14.19 -8.89
C GLY A 161 2.04 13.24 -8.39
N ILE A 162 1.75 12.21 -9.19
CA ILE A 162 0.72 11.22 -8.87
C ILE A 162 1.35 10.10 -8.06
N HIS A 163 0.81 9.84 -6.88
CA HIS A 163 1.25 8.78 -5.97
C HIS A 163 0.18 7.71 -5.74
N TRP A 164 -1.11 8.04 -5.95
CA TRP A 164 -2.17 7.07 -5.76
C TRP A 164 -2.08 5.92 -6.75
N THR A 165 -2.38 4.75 -6.26
CA THR A 165 -2.34 3.49 -7.01
C THR A 165 -3.77 3.06 -7.35
N PRO A 166 -4.06 2.68 -8.61
CA PRO A 166 -5.31 2.03 -8.95
C PRO A 166 -5.50 0.74 -8.15
N VAL A 167 -6.71 0.52 -7.63
CA VAL A 167 -7.04 -0.69 -6.86
C VAL A 167 -7.71 -1.69 -7.76
N LEU A 168 -7.15 -2.88 -7.83
CA LEU A 168 -7.74 -4.02 -8.54
C LEU A 168 -8.66 -4.80 -7.61
N TYR A 169 -9.93 -4.95 -8.01
CA TYR A 169 -10.86 -5.80 -7.29
C TYR A 169 -11.85 -6.47 -8.24
N LYS A 170 -11.86 -7.80 -8.24
CA LYS A 170 -12.78 -8.66 -9.02
C LYS A 170 -12.96 -8.20 -10.48
N GLY A 171 -11.84 -8.01 -11.19
CA GLY A 171 -11.85 -7.64 -12.61
C GLY A 171 -12.22 -6.18 -12.89
N THR A 172 -12.18 -5.32 -11.89
CA THR A 172 -12.40 -3.88 -12.01
C THR A 172 -11.24 -3.11 -11.39
N LEU A 173 -10.76 -2.09 -12.07
CA LEU A 173 -9.81 -1.11 -11.55
C LEU A 173 -10.59 0.11 -11.04
N TYR A 174 -10.37 0.45 -9.78
CA TYR A 174 -10.95 1.63 -9.16
C TYR A 174 -9.87 2.68 -8.97
N LEU A 175 -10.18 3.92 -9.36
CA LEU A 175 -9.30 5.06 -9.27
C LEU A 175 -9.99 6.19 -8.52
N GLN A 176 -9.23 6.87 -7.66
CA GLN A 176 -9.63 8.19 -7.18
C GLN A 176 -8.84 9.26 -7.95
N VAL A 177 -9.50 9.95 -8.86
CA VAL A 177 -8.90 11.02 -9.65
C VAL A 177 -9.27 12.34 -8.99
N MET A 178 -8.42 12.77 -8.03
CA MET A 178 -8.69 13.91 -7.17
C MET A 178 -7.53 14.89 -7.19
N HIS A 179 -7.75 16.00 -7.86
CA HIS A 179 -6.87 17.15 -7.91
C HIS A 179 -7.70 18.39 -8.24
N ARG A 180 -7.07 19.56 -8.32
CA ARG A 180 -7.77 20.86 -8.46
C ARG A 180 -8.76 20.94 -9.62
N GLU A 181 -8.52 20.19 -10.71
CA GLU A 181 -9.39 20.24 -11.89
C GLU A 181 -10.50 19.19 -11.91
N THR A 182 -10.36 18.14 -11.10
CA THR A 182 -11.39 17.10 -11.00
C THR A 182 -11.39 16.44 -9.64
N GLN A 183 -12.58 16.07 -9.21
CA GLN A 183 -12.83 15.32 -7.98
C GLN A 183 -13.77 14.17 -8.33
N SER A 184 -13.20 13.02 -8.67
CA SER A 184 -13.99 11.89 -9.14
C SER A 184 -13.45 10.56 -8.63
N VAL A 185 -14.34 9.58 -8.49
CA VAL A 185 -14.03 8.17 -8.43
C VAL A 185 -14.46 7.51 -9.73
N VAL A 186 -13.64 6.60 -10.23
CA VAL A 186 -13.82 5.98 -11.56
C VAL A 186 -13.64 4.48 -11.44
N ALA A 187 -14.48 3.72 -12.11
CA ALA A 187 -14.32 2.28 -12.30
C ALA A 187 -14.06 1.96 -13.77
N LEU A 188 -13.00 1.20 -14.02
CA LEU A 188 -12.66 0.71 -15.34
C LEU A 188 -12.73 -0.82 -15.36
N ASP A 189 -13.13 -1.39 -16.47
CA ASP A 189 -12.97 -2.81 -16.71
C ASP A 189 -11.48 -3.14 -16.79
N ALA A 190 -11.01 -4.08 -15.97
CA ALA A 190 -9.60 -4.39 -15.90
C ALA A 190 -9.07 -5.09 -17.16
N ALA A 191 -9.92 -5.82 -17.89
CA ALA A 191 -9.52 -6.53 -19.11
C ALA A 191 -9.44 -5.62 -20.35
N THR A 192 -10.24 -4.53 -20.40
CA THR A 192 -10.35 -3.68 -21.59
C THR A 192 -9.93 -2.23 -21.38
N GLY A 193 -9.87 -1.75 -20.12
CA GLY A 193 -9.65 -0.34 -19.80
C GLY A 193 -10.85 0.57 -20.06
N GLU A 194 -12.00 0.01 -20.44
CA GLU A 194 -13.23 0.75 -20.66
C GLU A 194 -13.84 1.25 -19.35
N GLN A 195 -14.42 2.44 -19.39
CA GLN A 195 -15.10 3.00 -18.23
C GLN A 195 -16.41 2.28 -17.96
N LYS A 196 -16.55 1.69 -16.79
CA LYS A 196 -17.83 1.15 -16.29
C LYS A 196 -18.71 2.27 -15.74
N TRP A 197 -18.15 3.14 -14.90
CA TRP A 197 -18.80 4.32 -14.38
C TRP A 197 -17.79 5.37 -13.92
N LYS A 198 -18.26 6.60 -13.77
CA LYS A 198 -17.59 7.73 -13.14
C LYS A 198 -18.59 8.43 -12.25
N ALA A 199 -18.20 8.73 -11.02
CA ALA A 199 -18.98 9.52 -10.09
C ALA A 199 -18.19 10.72 -9.63
N ASP A 200 -18.80 11.91 -9.66
CA ASP A 200 -18.21 13.11 -9.11
C ASP A 200 -18.31 13.06 -7.58
N ARG A 201 -17.24 13.49 -6.95
CA ARG A 201 -17.10 13.51 -5.51
C ARG A 201 -16.81 14.94 -5.05
N PRO A 202 -17.84 15.79 -4.96
CA PRO A 202 -17.64 17.17 -4.57
C PRO A 202 -17.05 17.25 -3.16
N GLY A 203 -16.07 18.12 -3.00
CA GLY A 203 -15.45 18.47 -1.72
C GLY A 203 -15.39 19.97 -1.58
N TYR A 204 -15.02 20.45 -0.39
CA TYR A 204 -14.97 21.88 -0.07
C TYR A 204 -13.55 22.40 0.15
N GLY A 205 -12.55 21.57 -0.16
CA GLY A 205 -11.14 21.91 0.03
C GLY A 205 -10.75 23.14 -0.80
N LYS A 206 -9.89 23.95 -0.21
CA LYS A 206 -9.30 25.15 -0.82
C LYS A 206 -7.80 24.95 -0.97
N GLY A 207 -7.18 25.75 -1.86
CA GLY A 207 -5.72 25.74 -2.01
C GLY A 207 -5.19 24.39 -2.47
N GLU A 208 -4.46 23.67 -1.62
CA GLU A 208 -3.88 22.34 -1.88
C GLU A 208 -4.78 21.18 -1.43
N SER A 209 -5.86 21.42 -0.65
CA SER A 209 -6.73 20.36 -0.13
C SER A 209 -7.41 19.52 -1.22
N PRO A 210 -7.74 20.04 -2.41
CA PRO A 210 -8.24 19.23 -3.51
C PRO A 210 -7.24 18.21 -4.04
N ASP A 211 -5.93 18.47 -3.86
CA ASP A 211 -4.87 17.57 -4.32
C ASP A 211 -4.73 16.42 -3.31
N THR A 212 -4.97 15.19 -3.74
CA THR A 212 -4.79 14.01 -2.91
C THR A 212 -3.69 13.11 -3.43
N TYR A 213 -2.97 12.49 -2.51
CA TYR A 213 -1.90 11.53 -2.78
C TYR A 213 -2.24 10.15 -2.22
N ALA A 214 -3.32 10.05 -1.45
CA ALA A 214 -3.84 8.80 -0.92
C ALA A 214 -4.41 7.92 -2.04
N SER A 215 -4.38 6.61 -1.85
CA SER A 215 -5.02 5.63 -2.72
C SER A 215 -6.41 5.26 -2.20
N ALA A 216 -7.29 4.81 -3.09
CA ALA A 216 -8.56 4.21 -2.72
C ALA A 216 -8.38 2.78 -2.19
N PHE A 217 -9.42 2.24 -1.54
CA PHE A 217 -9.49 0.87 -1.04
C PHE A 217 -10.86 0.29 -1.28
N VAL A 218 -10.96 -1.04 -1.30
CA VAL A 218 -12.25 -1.72 -1.23
C VAL A 218 -12.44 -2.23 0.19
N TRP A 219 -13.49 -1.77 0.85
CA TRP A 219 -13.97 -2.34 2.09
C TRP A 219 -14.87 -3.54 1.79
N GLU A 220 -14.62 -4.67 2.43
CA GLU A 220 -15.45 -5.87 2.34
C GLU A 220 -16.10 -6.12 3.70
N GLY A 221 -17.41 -6.01 3.75
CA GLY A 221 -18.17 -6.22 4.97
C GLY A 221 -19.62 -6.61 4.71
N PRO A 222 -20.39 -6.82 5.79
CA PRO A 222 -21.82 -7.10 5.70
C PRO A 222 -22.54 -5.99 4.92
N GLY A 223 -23.38 -6.37 3.96
CA GLY A 223 -24.10 -5.42 3.09
C GLY A 223 -23.45 -5.18 1.73
N GLY A 224 -22.32 -5.82 1.47
CA GLY A 224 -21.60 -5.75 0.19
C GLY A 224 -20.39 -4.81 0.24
N PRO A 225 -19.49 -4.95 -0.74
CA PRO A 225 -18.26 -4.17 -0.78
C PRO A 225 -18.51 -2.72 -1.20
N LEU A 226 -17.68 -1.80 -0.67
CA LEU A 226 -17.72 -0.37 -0.97
C LEU A 226 -16.33 0.12 -1.38
N LEU A 227 -16.25 1.04 -2.33
CA LEU A 227 -15.03 1.78 -2.64
C LEU A 227 -14.84 2.91 -1.63
N VAL A 228 -13.75 2.88 -0.87
CA VAL A 228 -13.36 3.93 0.07
C VAL A 228 -12.36 4.87 -0.62
N ALA A 229 -12.70 6.14 -0.73
CA ALA A 229 -11.88 7.18 -1.34
C ALA A 229 -11.59 8.31 -0.34
N HIS A 230 -10.35 8.81 -0.32
CA HIS A 230 -9.90 9.75 0.71
C HIS A 230 -9.18 10.94 0.10
N GLY A 231 -9.58 12.15 0.49
CA GLY A 231 -8.98 13.40 0.05
C GLY A 231 -10.00 14.53 -0.01
N ASN A 232 -9.56 15.73 -0.32
CA ASN A 232 -10.41 16.92 -0.45
C ASN A 232 -11.34 17.11 0.77
N ASP A 233 -10.74 17.07 1.96
CA ASP A 233 -11.36 17.28 3.27
C ASP A 233 -12.30 16.16 3.76
N TYR A 234 -12.52 15.09 2.99
CA TYR A 234 -13.42 13.98 3.33
C TYR A 234 -12.79 12.60 3.06
N CYS A 235 -13.30 11.60 3.77
CA CYS A 235 -13.22 10.21 3.33
C CYS A 235 -14.64 9.76 2.99
N THR A 236 -14.82 9.11 1.84
CA THR A 236 -16.15 8.72 1.35
C THR A 236 -16.16 7.25 0.96
N ALA A 237 -17.33 6.61 1.04
CA ALA A 237 -17.53 5.30 0.44
C ALA A 237 -18.59 5.36 -0.67
N HIS A 238 -18.36 4.55 -1.69
CA HIS A 238 -19.19 4.48 -2.89
C HIS A 238 -19.56 3.04 -3.21
N ALA A 239 -20.80 2.83 -3.66
CA ALA A 239 -21.25 1.55 -4.19
C ALA A 239 -20.38 1.15 -5.40
N LEU A 240 -19.91 -0.11 -5.44
CA LEU A 240 -18.97 -0.56 -6.48
C LEU A 240 -19.58 -0.65 -7.88
N ASP A 241 -20.89 -0.81 -7.97
CA ASP A 241 -21.63 -0.96 -9.24
C ASP A 241 -22.00 0.37 -9.89
N THR A 242 -22.22 1.41 -9.09
CA THR A 242 -22.76 2.70 -9.56
C THR A 242 -21.88 3.91 -9.25
N GLY A 243 -20.97 3.79 -8.26
CA GLY A 243 -20.23 4.92 -7.74
C GLY A 243 -21.04 5.83 -6.82
N ALA A 244 -22.31 5.49 -6.50
CA ALA A 244 -23.14 6.29 -5.60
C ALA A 244 -22.53 6.36 -4.19
N GLU A 245 -22.46 7.57 -3.63
CA GLU A 245 -21.94 7.77 -2.28
C GLU A 245 -22.90 7.18 -1.23
N VAL A 246 -22.36 6.40 -0.29
CA VAL A 246 -23.08 5.74 0.80
C VAL A 246 -22.88 6.48 2.11
N TRP A 247 -21.64 6.86 2.42
CA TRP A 247 -21.29 7.62 3.60
C TRP A 247 -20.07 8.52 3.34
N ARG A 248 -19.89 9.51 4.20
CA ARG A 248 -18.70 10.36 4.25
C ARG A 248 -18.28 10.67 5.68
N VAL A 249 -16.99 10.69 5.92
CA VAL A 249 -16.39 11.16 7.18
C VAL A 249 -16.07 12.63 7.03
N ALA A 250 -16.60 13.46 7.92
CA ALA A 250 -16.42 14.90 7.96
C ALA A 250 -15.47 15.34 9.09
N GLY A 251 -15.10 16.64 9.06
CA GLY A 251 -14.28 17.26 10.10
C GLY A 251 -12.83 16.82 10.09
N LEU A 252 -12.31 16.35 8.95
CA LEU A 252 -10.90 16.02 8.77
C LEU A 252 -10.02 17.29 8.62
N ASN A 253 -10.59 18.39 8.14
CA ASN A 253 -9.95 19.70 8.03
C ASN A 253 -10.84 20.77 8.70
N PRO A 254 -10.93 20.78 10.04
CA PRO A 254 -11.93 21.59 10.78
C PRO A 254 -11.71 23.09 10.63
N THR A 255 -10.51 23.52 10.24
CA THR A 255 -10.17 24.95 10.04
C THR A 255 -10.23 25.37 8.57
N SER A 256 -10.61 24.46 7.65
CA SER A 256 -10.57 24.68 6.20
C SER A 256 -9.23 25.25 5.72
N ASN A 257 -8.15 24.68 6.26
CA ASN A 257 -6.79 25.10 5.96
C ASN A 257 -6.40 24.66 4.54
N GLY A 258 -6.25 25.61 3.64
CA GLY A 258 -5.92 25.37 2.23
C GLY A 258 -4.50 24.85 1.98
N ALA A 259 -3.63 24.79 2.98
CA ALA A 259 -2.30 24.16 2.88
C ALA A 259 -2.29 22.68 3.30
N TRP A 260 -3.44 22.12 3.66
CA TRP A 260 -3.58 20.72 3.98
C TRP A 260 -3.85 19.91 2.72
N ARG A 261 -3.13 18.82 2.56
CA ARG A 261 -3.33 17.83 1.50
C ARG A 261 -3.30 16.44 2.12
N PHE A 262 -4.13 15.56 1.60
CA PHE A 262 -4.33 14.24 2.17
C PHE A 262 -3.38 13.25 1.48
N VAL A 263 -2.41 12.76 2.23
CA VAL A 263 -1.35 11.87 1.73
C VAL A 263 -1.48 10.47 2.31
N ALA A 264 -1.59 10.37 3.64
CA ALA A 264 -1.79 9.09 4.30
C ALA A 264 -3.14 8.48 3.89
N SER A 265 -3.10 7.25 3.41
CA SER A 265 -4.31 6.51 3.04
C SER A 265 -5.00 5.93 4.28
N PRO A 266 -6.32 5.71 4.26
CA PRO A 266 -7.03 5.04 5.35
C PRO A 266 -6.54 3.61 5.60
N LEU A 267 -6.63 3.16 6.84
CA LEU A 267 -6.66 1.75 7.18
C LEU A 267 -8.10 1.27 7.03
N VAL A 268 -8.29 0.21 6.26
CA VAL A 268 -9.61 -0.36 5.99
C VAL A 268 -9.61 -1.84 6.39
N THR A 269 -10.39 -2.18 7.42
CA THR A 269 -10.63 -3.56 7.87
C THR A 269 -12.13 -3.83 7.93
N PRO A 270 -12.60 -5.08 8.02
CA PRO A 270 -14.04 -5.38 8.00
C PRO A 270 -14.86 -4.70 9.10
N ASP A 271 -14.26 -4.49 10.27
CA ASP A 271 -14.90 -3.97 11.48
C ASP A 271 -14.48 -2.55 11.87
N LEU A 272 -13.43 -2.02 11.23
CA LEU A 272 -12.84 -0.73 11.57
C LEU A 272 -12.26 -0.03 10.34
N ILE A 273 -12.60 1.23 10.16
CA ILE A 273 -11.88 2.13 9.25
C ILE A 273 -11.25 3.23 10.08
N VAL A 274 -9.96 3.46 9.87
CA VAL A 274 -9.20 4.55 10.50
C VAL A 274 -8.76 5.54 9.43
N VAL A 275 -9.26 6.74 9.52
CA VAL A 275 -9.08 7.81 8.53
C VAL A 275 -8.10 8.84 9.09
N PRO A 276 -6.89 8.91 8.57
CA PRO A 276 -5.96 9.98 8.90
C PRO A 276 -6.42 11.30 8.26
N SER A 277 -6.09 12.40 8.87
CA SER A 277 -6.21 13.69 8.22
C SER A 277 -4.85 14.19 7.71
N CYS A 278 -4.47 15.40 7.97
CA CYS A 278 -3.22 15.99 7.52
C CYS A 278 -2.55 16.77 8.65
N LYS A 279 -1.24 16.74 8.72
CA LYS A 279 -0.43 17.54 9.65
C LYS A 279 -0.86 17.37 11.13
N ASN A 280 -1.47 18.40 11.71
CA ASN A 280 -1.92 18.41 13.10
C ASN A 280 -3.42 18.14 13.25
N GLY A 281 -4.04 17.58 12.23
CA GLY A 281 -5.46 17.25 12.25
C GLY A 281 -5.76 15.95 13.00
N PRO A 282 -7.02 15.59 13.08
CA PRO A 282 -7.46 14.38 13.78
C PRO A 282 -7.20 13.11 12.95
N THR A 283 -7.09 11.99 13.64
CA THR A 283 -7.36 10.66 13.07
C THR A 283 -8.74 10.22 13.56
N VAL A 284 -9.61 9.81 12.65
CA VAL A 284 -10.98 9.40 12.95
C VAL A 284 -11.14 7.92 12.73
N ALA A 285 -11.72 7.21 13.68
CA ALA A 285 -12.05 5.81 13.53
C ALA A 285 -13.54 5.56 13.68
N PHE A 286 -14.07 4.66 12.88
CA PHE A 286 -15.49 4.31 12.92
C PHE A 286 -15.71 2.85 12.50
N ASN A 287 -16.88 2.32 12.92
CA ASN A 287 -17.35 1.02 12.46
C ASN A 287 -18.06 1.20 11.12
N PRO A 288 -17.56 0.61 10.02
CA PRO A 288 -18.18 0.74 8.69
C PRO A 288 -19.46 -0.09 8.52
N VAL A 289 -19.72 -1.04 9.41
CA VAL A 289 -20.88 -1.94 9.30
C VAL A 289 -22.18 -1.16 9.50
N GLY A 290 -22.99 -1.08 8.45
CA GLY A 290 -24.24 -0.33 8.48
C GLY A 290 -24.10 1.19 8.48
N ALA A 291 -22.88 1.72 8.36
CA ALA A 291 -22.64 3.16 8.32
C ALA A 291 -23.31 3.81 7.09
N LYS A 292 -23.94 4.97 7.30
CA LYS A 292 -24.63 5.75 6.26
C LYS A 292 -24.54 7.24 6.55
N GLY A 293 -24.66 8.05 5.50
CA GLY A 293 -24.69 9.51 5.62
C GLY A 293 -23.38 10.11 6.12
N THR A 294 -23.44 11.17 6.89
CA THR A 294 -22.24 11.85 7.39
C THR A 294 -21.81 11.27 8.74
N ILE A 295 -20.57 10.79 8.79
CA ILE A 295 -19.91 10.30 10.00
C ILE A 295 -19.17 11.47 10.64
N ASN A 296 -19.59 11.81 11.84
CA ASN A 296 -19.10 12.90 12.67
C ASN A 296 -19.31 12.51 14.14
N PRO A 297 -18.92 13.30 15.15
CA PRO A 297 -19.07 12.94 16.56
C PRO A 297 -20.49 12.62 17.03
N GLU A 298 -21.50 13.02 16.26
CA GLU A 298 -22.91 12.76 16.55
C GLU A 298 -23.43 11.45 15.92
N ASN A 299 -22.64 10.89 14.97
CA ASN A 299 -22.98 9.65 14.29
C ASN A 299 -22.55 8.44 15.14
N PRO A 300 -23.44 7.49 15.45
CA PRO A 300 -23.11 6.34 16.30
C PRO A 300 -22.06 5.38 15.70
N ALA A 301 -21.78 5.48 14.40
CA ALA A 301 -20.72 4.70 13.77
C ALA A 301 -19.33 5.20 14.15
N GLU A 302 -19.16 6.50 14.47
CA GLU A 302 -17.88 7.03 14.93
C GLU A 302 -17.52 6.44 16.31
N LEU A 303 -16.34 5.85 16.41
CA LEU A 303 -15.85 5.23 17.64
C LEU A 303 -15.00 6.20 18.45
N TRP A 304 -14.08 6.89 17.76
CA TRP A 304 -13.17 7.82 18.42
C TRP A 304 -12.49 8.80 17.43
N ARG A 305 -12.05 9.92 17.99
CA ARG A 305 -11.15 10.88 17.33
C ARG A 305 -9.88 11.01 18.15
N PHE A 306 -8.75 10.68 17.54
CA PHE A 306 -7.45 10.91 18.14
C PHE A 306 -6.89 12.25 17.66
N LYS A 307 -6.29 13.02 18.57
CA LYS A 307 -5.85 14.41 18.32
C LYS A 307 -4.64 14.56 17.40
N SER A 308 -4.05 13.48 16.96
CA SER A 308 -2.88 13.48 16.09
C SER A 308 -3.10 12.53 14.92
N THR A 309 -2.41 12.79 13.83
CA THR A 309 -2.51 12.01 12.60
C THR A 309 -1.12 11.77 12.02
N PRO A 310 -0.88 10.63 11.34
CA PRO A 310 0.24 10.52 10.42
C PRO A 310 0.02 11.47 9.24
N ASP A 311 1.10 12.09 8.73
CA ASP A 311 1.00 12.99 7.56
C ASP A 311 1.07 12.21 6.24
N VAL A 312 1.91 11.16 6.17
CA VAL A 312 2.18 10.42 4.93
C VAL A 312 1.91 8.93 5.03
N VAL A 313 2.33 8.31 6.13
CA VAL A 313 2.27 6.85 6.29
C VAL A 313 0.87 6.40 6.69
N ALA A 314 0.29 5.48 5.93
CA ALA A 314 -1.01 4.91 6.27
C ALA A 314 -0.96 4.16 7.62
N PRO A 315 -2.00 4.26 8.45
CA PRO A 315 -2.11 3.46 9.66
C PRO A 315 -2.07 1.96 9.38
N ILE A 316 -1.62 1.18 10.37
CA ILE A 316 -1.71 -0.28 10.34
C ILE A 316 -2.29 -0.78 11.67
N ARG A 317 -3.04 -1.88 11.63
CA ARG A 317 -3.61 -2.50 12.84
C ARG A 317 -3.01 -3.88 13.05
N VAL A 318 -2.52 -4.16 14.25
CA VAL A 318 -2.13 -5.52 14.64
C VAL A 318 -2.91 -5.87 15.92
N GLY A 319 -3.75 -6.89 15.85
CA GLY A 319 -4.65 -7.23 16.95
C GLY A 319 -5.59 -6.07 17.33
N ASP A 320 -5.56 -5.69 18.60
CA ASP A 320 -6.36 -4.59 19.16
C ASP A 320 -5.65 -3.24 19.16
N ILE A 321 -4.54 -3.11 18.45
CA ILE A 321 -3.74 -1.87 18.43
C ILE A 321 -3.64 -1.33 17.00
N VAL A 322 -3.91 -0.03 16.86
CA VAL A 322 -3.65 0.75 15.64
C VAL A 322 -2.36 1.55 15.83
N TYR A 323 -1.47 1.46 14.87
CA TYR A 323 -0.20 2.17 14.84
C TYR A 323 -0.25 3.34 13.86
N LEU A 324 0.15 4.50 14.36
CA LEU A 324 0.21 5.76 13.63
C LEU A 324 1.67 6.20 13.58
N LEU A 325 2.27 6.22 12.39
CA LEU A 325 3.67 6.61 12.20
C LEU A 325 3.74 8.05 11.66
N GLY A 326 4.21 8.96 12.47
CA GLY A 326 4.55 10.33 12.06
C GLY A 326 6.03 10.47 11.67
N ASP A 327 6.42 11.68 11.27
CA ASP A 327 7.84 12.01 11.06
C ASP A 327 8.56 12.14 12.43
N GLY A 328 8.79 11.02 13.09
CA GLY A 328 9.47 10.93 14.38
C GLY A 328 8.87 9.88 15.30
N PRO A 329 7.68 10.06 15.89
CA PRO A 329 7.11 9.09 16.82
C PRO A 329 6.29 8.01 16.14
N LEU A 330 6.36 6.80 16.69
CA LEU A 330 5.35 5.76 16.52
C LEU A 330 4.35 5.87 17.67
N THR A 331 3.09 6.04 17.34
CA THR A 331 1.99 6.11 18.33
C THR A 331 1.14 4.85 18.20
N ALA A 332 0.92 4.15 19.28
CA ALA A 332 0.00 3.03 19.38
C ALA A 332 -1.27 3.48 20.12
N VAL A 333 -2.42 3.18 19.55
CA VAL A 333 -3.71 3.47 20.15
C VAL A 333 -4.58 2.21 20.19
N ASP A 334 -5.40 2.09 21.20
CA ASP A 334 -6.38 1.01 21.30
C ASP A 334 -7.42 1.15 20.17
N ALA A 335 -7.63 0.08 19.41
CA ALA A 335 -8.47 0.09 18.22
C ALA A 335 -9.95 0.40 18.50
N LYS A 336 -10.47 0.07 19.69
CA LYS A 336 -11.87 0.26 20.08
C LYS A 336 -12.13 1.63 20.65
N THR A 337 -11.19 2.15 21.43
CA THR A 337 -11.41 3.36 22.27
C THR A 337 -10.58 4.56 21.81
N GLY A 338 -9.57 4.37 20.97
CA GLY A 338 -8.61 5.41 20.60
C GLY A 338 -7.71 5.85 21.75
N ALA A 339 -7.72 5.17 22.89
CA ALA A 339 -6.84 5.47 24.00
C ALA A 339 -5.38 5.24 23.59
N GLN A 340 -4.53 6.22 23.91
CA GLN A 340 -3.09 6.07 23.62
C GLN A 340 -2.48 4.99 24.50
N VAL A 341 -1.93 3.94 23.89
CA VAL A 341 -1.18 2.89 24.55
C VAL A 341 0.23 3.38 24.83
N TYR A 342 0.90 3.87 23.78
CA TYR A 342 2.19 4.55 23.91
C TYR A 342 2.41 5.56 22.77
N ARG A 343 3.39 6.44 22.97
CA ARG A 343 3.93 7.32 21.92
C ARG A 343 5.42 7.45 22.16
N GLN A 344 6.23 6.86 21.28
CA GLN A 344 7.67 6.76 21.44
C GLN A 344 8.40 7.26 20.21
N ALA A 345 9.47 8.02 20.43
CA ALA A 345 10.38 8.40 19.36
C ALA A 345 11.10 7.15 18.83
N LEU A 346 11.19 7.05 17.50
CA LEU A 346 11.96 5.99 16.88
C LEU A 346 13.47 6.27 17.00
N PRO A 347 14.32 5.22 17.13
CA PRO A 347 15.76 5.38 17.35
C PRO A 347 16.48 6.17 16.25
N ALA A 348 16.01 6.03 15.01
CA ALA A 348 16.56 6.76 13.87
C ALA A 348 15.63 7.92 13.51
N LYS A 349 16.12 9.15 13.69
CA LYS A 349 15.39 10.34 13.26
C LYS A 349 15.48 10.44 11.74
N GLN A 350 14.39 10.15 11.06
CA GLN A 350 14.29 10.25 9.61
C GLN A 350 12.84 10.52 9.18
N ILE A 351 12.67 10.80 7.90
CA ILE A 351 11.37 10.98 7.26
C ILE A 351 10.89 9.61 6.76
N TYR A 352 9.60 9.33 6.90
CA TYR A 352 8.99 8.09 6.42
C TYR A 352 8.06 8.38 5.24
N ARG A 353 8.23 7.62 4.14
CA ARG A 353 7.40 7.72 2.92
C ARG A 353 6.75 6.38 2.57
N GLY A 354 7.48 5.29 2.77
CA GLY A 354 6.95 3.93 2.66
C GLY A 354 6.01 3.59 3.82
N ASN A 355 4.99 2.78 3.54
CA ASN A 355 4.06 2.33 4.57
C ASN A 355 4.66 1.19 5.39
N MET A 356 4.13 1.05 6.59
CA MET A 356 4.42 -0.07 7.48
C MET A 356 3.85 -1.37 6.91
N VAL A 357 4.55 -2.47 7.16
CA VAL A 357 4.07 -3.83 6.88
C VAL A 357 4.13 -4.64 8.16
N ALA A 358 3.07 -5.41 8.43
CA ALA A 358 2.99 -6.31 9.57
C ALA A 358 3.06 -7.77 9.13
N ALA A 359 3.89 -8.54 9.81
CA ALA A 359 3.99 -9.98 9.66
C ALA A 359 4.55 -10.59 10.96
N ASP A 360 4.06 -11.76 11.36
CA ASP A 360 4.59 -12.53 12.50
C ASP A 360 4.74 -11.69 13.78
N ASP A 361 3.69 -10.94 14.12
CA ASP A 361 3.62 -10.01 15.27
C ASP A 361 4.73 -8.94 15.28
N LYS A 362 5.30 -8.63 14.13
CA LYS A 362 6.30 -7.58 13.95
C LYS A 362 5.81 -6.54 12.95
N ILE A 363 6.29 -5.32 13.13
CA ILE A 363 6.05 -4.20 12.22
C ILE A 363 7.37 -3.81 11.58
N TYR A 364 7.43 -3.87 10.26
CA TYR A 364 8.56 -3.50 9.43
C TYR A 364 8.36 -2.09 8.91
N ILE A 365 9.32 -1.22 9.19
CA ILE A 365 9.30 0.20 8.84
C ILE A 365 10.61 0.51 8.11
N VAL A 366 10.54 1.15 6.95
CA VAL A 366 11.75 1.61 6.25
C VAL A 366 11.62 3.10 6.01
N GLY A 367 12.58 3.85 6.51
CA GLY A 367 12.63 5.30 6.33
C GLY A 367 13.34 5.71 5.06
N ARG A 368 13.20 6.99 4.73
CA ARG A 368 13.67 7.58 3.47
C ARG A 368 15.16 7.39 3.20
N GLU A 369 15.98 7.42 4.24
CA GLU A 369 17.43 7.27 4.11
C GLU A 369 17.88 5.79 4.19
N GLY A 370 16.92 4.83 4.09
CA GLY A 370 17.20 3.38 4.04
C GLY A 370 17.38 2.72 5.40
N VAL A 371 17.23 3.48 6.50
CA VAL A 371 17.24 2.87 7.83
C VAL A 371 15.91 2.17 8.08
N GLY A 372 15.97 0.86 8.27
CA GLY A 372 14.83 0.00 8.57
C GLY A 372 14.75 -0.33 10.05
N LEU A 373 13.54 -0.36 10.57
CA LEU A 373 13.25 -0.74 11.96
C LEU A 373 12.31 -1.94 11.96
N VAL A 374 12.54 -2.86 12.86
CA VAL A 374 11.61 -3.93 13.18
C VAL A 374 11.15 -3.72 14.61
N VAL A 375 9.84 -3.51 14.77
CA VAL A 375 9.20 -3.23 16.06
C VAL A 375 8.31 -4.40 16.43
N GLN A 376 8.37 -4.85 17.68
CA GLN A 376 7.44 -5.84 18.22
C GLN A 376 6.04 -5.20 18.29
N ALA A 377 5.05 -5.86 17.69
CA ALA A 377 3.67 -5.43 17.86
C ALA A 377 3.17 -5.81 19.26
N GLY A 378 2.54 -4.87 19.96
CA GLY A 378 2.05 -5.11 21.32
C GLY A 378 1.79 -3.82 22.09
N LYS A 379 1.50 -3.98 23.38
CA LYS A 379 1.22 -2.87 24.30
C LYS A 379 2.47 -2.17 24.81
N GLU A 380 3.62 -2.79 24.67
CA GLU A 380 4.92 -2.23 25.03
C GLU A 380 5.71 -1.87 23.77
N PHE A 381 6.45 -0.79 23.83
CA PHE A 381 7.30 -0.37 22.73
C PHE A 381 8.65 -1.07 22.79
N GLU A 382 8.94 -1.90 21.81
CA GLU A 382 10.21 -2.60 21.68
C GLU A 382 10.71 -2.56 20.25
N VAL A 383 11.92 -2.09 20.04
CA VAL A 383 12.62 -2.15 18.75
C VAL A 383 13.52 -3.38 18.74
N LEU A 384 13.16 -4.38 17.96
CA LEU A 384 13.87 -5.65 17.84
C LEU A 384 15.18 -5.50 17.06
N ALA A 385 15.17 -4.62 16.04
CA ALA A 385 16.37 -4.39 15.23
C ALA A 385 16.32 -3.01 14.56
N THR A 386 17.52 -2.46 14.33
CA THR A 386 17.77 -1.30 13.47
C THR A 386 18.71 -1.73 12.35
N ASN A 387 18.27 -1.54 11.13
CA ASN A 387 18.90 -2.01 9.90
C ASN A 387 19.23 -0.82 9.01
N ASP A 388 20.17 -0.95 8.07
CA ASP A 388 20.52 0.16 7.18
C ASP A 388 20.93 -0.38 5.80
N LEU A 389 20.21 0.00 4.75
CA LEU A 389 20.51 -0.39 3.37
C LEU A 389 21.49 0.56 2.68
N LYS A 390 21.81 1.69 3.30
CA LYS A 390 22.73 2.73 2.78
C LYS A 390 22.28 3.36 1.47
N GLU A 391 20.98 3.37 1.18
CA GLU A 391 20.41 4.06 0.02
C GLU A 391 18.99 4.58 0.30
N LYS A 392 18.50 5.51 -0.53
CA LYS A 392 17.16 6.08 -0.38
C LYS A 392 16.07 5.04 -0.67
N VAL A 393 15.06 4.98 0.19
CA VAL A 393 13.89 4.10 0.09
C VAL A 393 12.61 4.90 0.29
N TYR A 394 11.77 4.99 -0.74
CA TYR A 394 10.46 5.66 -0.65
C TYR A 394 9.31 4.67 -0.81
N ALA A 395 9.57 3.50 -1.36
CA ALA A 395 8.61 2.43 -1.52
C ALA A 395 8.28 1.75 -0.20
N SER A 396 7.07 1.25 -0.06
CA SER A 396 6.72 0.33 1.03
C SER A 396 7.39 -1.02 0.80
N PRO A 397 7.76 -1.77 1.85
CA PRO A 397 8.17 -3.15 1.70
C PRO A 397 7.02 -4.02 1.17
N ALA A 398 7.36 -5.12 0.51
CA ALA A 398 6.44 -6.19 0.12
C ALA A 398 6.90 -7.51 0.73
N VAL A 399 5.95 -8.40 1.04
CA VAL A 399 6.24 -9.70 1.66
C VAL A 399 5.62 -10.82 0.84
N ALA A 400 6.44 -11.75 0.38
CA ALA A 400 5.98 -12.93 -0.34
C ALA A 400 7.03 -14.04 -0.26
N GLY A 401 6.59 -15.30 -0.15
CA GLY A 401 7.46 -16.46 -0.18
C GLY A 401 8.52 -16.50 0.92
N GLY A 402 8.18 -16.09 2.14
CA GLY A 402 9.13 -16.01 3.25
C GLY A 402 10.21 -14.93 3.07
N ARG A 403 9.99 -13.95 2.19
CA ARG A 403 10.94 -12.91 1.83
C ARG A 403 10.34 -11.52 2.04
N LEU A 404 11.20 -10.56 2.41
CA LEU A 404 10.90 -9.15 2.41
C LEU A 404 11.57 -8.52 1.18
N TYR A 405 10.80 -7.86 0.34
CA TYR A 405 11.28 -7.12 -0.82
C TYR A 405 11.26 -5.64 -0.51
N VAL A 406 12.43 -5.01 -0.57
CA VAL A 406 12.59 -3.56 -0.34
C VAL A 406 13.18 -2.92 -1.58
N ARG A 407 12.44 -1.97 -2.17
CA ARG A 407 12.88 -1.23 -3.32
C ARG A 407 13.48 0.10 -2.92
N GLY A 408 14.78 0.23 -3.08
CA GLY A 408 15.51 1.49 -3.03
C GLY A 408 15.55 2.22 -4.37
N PHE A 409 16.28 3.34 -4.43
CA PHE A 409 16.49 4.09 -5.66
C PHE A 409 17.49 3.43 -6.60
N GLU A 410 18.40 2.62 -6.04
CA GLU A 410 19.46 1.96 -6.80
C GLU A 410 19.23 0.45 -6.92
N HIS A 411 18.62 -0.18 -5.91
CA HIS A 411 18.44 -1.63 -5.89
C HIS A 411 17.05 -2.05 -5.43
N LEU A 412 16.61 -3.20 -5.93
CA LEU A 412 15.58 -4.02 -5.30
C LEU A 412 16.30 -5.10 -4.49
N TYR A 413 16.03 -5.15 -3.19
CA TYR A 413 16.57 -6.14 -2.26
C TYR A 413 15.57 -7.26 -2.02
N CYS A 414 16.04 -8.49 -2.04
CA CYS A 414 15.35 -9.66 -1.49
C CYS A 414 16.02 -10.02 -0.18
N ILE A 415 15.30 -9.87 0.92
CA ILE A 415 15.79 -10.07 2.28
C ILE A 415 15.12 -11.31 2.85
N GLY A 416 15.91 -12.21 3.42
CA GLY A 416 15.41 -13.48 3.97
C GLY A 416 16.56 -14.38 4.43
N ALA A 417 16.24 -15.53 4.99
CA ALA A 417 17.23 -16.56 5.24
C ALA A 417 17.82 -17.07 3.90
N LYS A 418 19.13 -17.27 3.86
CA LYS A 418 19.83 -17.87 2.72
C LYS A 418 19.60 -19.37 2.68
#